data_6c9191e03b506a173e499aa7670b4826
#
_entry.id   6c9191e03b506a173e499aa7670b4826
#
_cell.length_a   1.000
_cell.length_b   1.000
_cell.length_c   1.000
_cell.angle_alpha   90.00
_cell.angle_beta   90.00
_cell.angle_gamma   90.00
#
_symmetry.space_group_name_H-M   'P 1'
#
loop_
_entity.id
_entity.type
_entity.pdbx_description
1 polymer ?
#
loop_
_entity_poly.entity_id
_entity_poly.type
_entity_poly.pdbx_seq_one_letter_code
_entity_poly.pdbx_strand_id
1 'polypeptide(L)'
;ERVHYEAPPRDRLGEEMRVFLAWFNRPPADLDTLLRAGLAHAWFEILHPFEDGNGRVGRALLDMALAHDERRSTRLYSMSARFMDRRDEYYGALERTSGGELDVTPWLAWFLEQVEAATRSSESIVNAVLQKARFWMRHSQSELKERQLTALNRMLDAEPGGFAGGLTNRKYANLTKASPATAQRDLAALVGKGCLEVIGSGRSVRYELKTPDER
;
A
#
# COMPACT_ATOMS: atom_id res chain seq x y z
N GLU A 1 -13.59 2.97 35.43
CA GLU A 1 -13.56 3.27 33.98
C GLU A 1 -12.41 4.25 33.77
N ARG A 2 -11.42 3.89 32.98
CA ARG A 2 -10.25 4.75 32.71
C ARG A 2 -10.64 5.64 31.52
N VAL A 3 -10.89 6.92 31.79
CA VAL A 3 -11.10 7.91 30.72
C VAL A 3 -9.77 8.08 30.01
N HIS A 4 -9.68 7.66 28.76
CA HIS A 4 -8.46 7.74 27.97
C HIS A 4 -8.28 9.12 27.31
N TYR A 5 -9.38 9.82 27.08
CA TYR A 5 -9.39 11.16 26.50
C TYR A 5 -10.73 11.86 26.83
N GLU A 6 -10.67 13.16 27.09
CA GLU A 6 -11.85 14.01 27.27
C GLU A 6 -11.85 15.13 26.22
N ALA A 7 -12.84 15.11 25.34
CA ALA A 7 -13.03 16.13 24.31
C ALA A 7 -13.33 17.50 24.92
N PRO A 8 -13.11 18.61 24.20
CA PRO A 8 -13.49 19.94 24.69
C PRO A 8 -14.95 20.00 25.14
N PRO A 9 -15.26 20.74 26.23
CA PRO A 9 -16.63 20.90 26.69
C PRO A 9 -17.55 21.39 25.57
N ARG A 10 -18.82 20.95 25.61
CA ARG A 10 -19.80 21.21 24.55
C ARG A 10 -19.99 22.70 24.23
N ASP A 11 -19.92 23.55 25.23
CA ASP A 11 -20.04 25.02 25.10
C ASP A 11 -18.84 25.64 24.34
N ARG A 12 -17.67 25.03 24.38
CA ARG A 12 -16.47 25.47 23.67
C ARG A 12 -16.31 24.85 22.27
N LEU A 13 -16.89 23.69 22.05
CA LEU A 13 -16.68 22.90 20.84
C LEU A 13 -16.98 23.66 19.55
N GLY A 14 -18.04 24.47 19.54
CA GLY A 14 -18.43 25.29 18.38
C GLY A 14 -17.36 26.32 17.98
N GLU A 15 -16.75 26.97 18.98
CA GLU A 15 -15.68 27.93 18.76
C GLU A 15 -14.37 27.23 18.31
N GLU A 16 -14.02 26.15 18.98
CA GLU A 16 -12.81 25.36 18.62
C GLU A 16 -12.93 24.81 17.18
N MET A 17 -14.09 24.32 16.79
CA MET A 17 -14.35 23.87 15.40
C MET A 17 -14.24 25.03 14.39
N ARG A 18 -14.71 26.22 14.75
CA ARG A 18 -14.60 27.40 13.89
C ARG A 18 -13.13 27.79 13.67
N VAL A 19 -12.32 27.75 14.72
CA VAL A 19 -10.87 28.00 14.66
C VAL A 19 -10.18 26.96 13.78
N PHE A 20 -10.49 25.67 14.01
CA PHE A 20 -9.95 24.58 13.19
C PHE A 20 -10.30 24.76 11.72
N LEU A 21 -11.55 25.01 11.36
CA LEU A 21 -11.99 25.19 9.97
C LEU A 21 -11.36 26.42 9.31
N ALA A 22 -11.17 27.52 10.05
CA ALA A 22 -10.49 28.71 9.55
C ALA A 22 -9.02 28.39 9.18
N TRP A 23 -8.31 27.67 10.06
CA TRP A 23 -6.95 27.22 9.81
C TRP A 23 -6.87 26.16 8.69
N PHE A 24 -7.79 25.19 8.67
CA PHE A 24 -7.82 24.16 7.65
C PHE A 24 -7.99 24.72 6.24
N ASN A 25 -8.84 25.74 6.09
CA ASN A 25 -9.11 26.40 4.81
C ASN A 25 -8.03 27.40 4.40
N ARG A 26 -7.28 27.96 5.34
CA ARG A 26 -6.21 28.96 5.11
C ARG A 26 -5.00 28.69 5.99
N PRO A 27 -4.27 27.58 5.74
CA PRO A 27 -3.09 27.27 6.51
C PRO A 27 -1.97 28.29 6.28
N PRO A 28 -0.99 28.39 7.19
CA PRO A 28 0.24 29.14 6.97
C PRO A 28 0.92 28.71 5.66
N ALA A 29 1.39 29.68 4.87
CA ALA A 29 1.94 29.42 3.54
C ALA A 29 3.29 28.67 3.57
N ASP A 30 4.00 28.75 4.69
CA ASP A 30 5.29 28.10 4.95
C ASP A 30 5.15 26.72 5.64
N LEU A 31 3.94 26.31 5.97
CA LEU A 31 3.70 25.00 6.59
C LEU A 31 3.81 23.90 5.54
N ASP A 32 4.71 22.94 5.82
CA ASP A 32 4.86 21.74 4.97
C ASP A 32 3.53 20.97 4.83
N THR A 33 3.29 20.49 3.64
CA THR A 33 2.09 19.80 3.20
C THR A 33 1.75 18.57 4.02
N LEU A 34 2.74 17.71 4.29
CA LEU A 34 2.54 16.50 5.06
C LEU A 34 2.32 16.83 6.53
N LEU A 35 3.08 17.80 7.07
CA LEU A 35 2.87 18.26 8.45
C LEU A 35 1.49 18.86 8.63
N ARG A 36 1.02 19.67 7.66
CA ARG A 36 -0.35 20.20 7.66
C ARG A 36 -1.40 19.09 7.72
N ALA A 37 -1.26 18.07 6.88
CA ALA A 37 -2.21 16.97 6.84
C ALA A 37 -2.23 16.16 8.14
N GLY A 38 -1.04 15.88 8.72
CA GLY A 38 -0.91 15.21 10.02
C GLY A 38 -1.50 16.04 11.16
N LEU A 39 -1.25 17.34 11.19
CA LEU A 39 -1.82 18.27 12.18
C LEU A 39 -3.35 18.37 12.07
N ALA A 40 -3.87 18.51 10.85
CA ALA A 40 -5.32 18.56 10.62
C ALA A 40 -6.02 17.32 11.16
N HIS A 41 -5.44 16.15 10.89
CA HIS A 41 -6.00 14.90 11.38
C HIS A 41 -5.99 14.80 12.90
N ALA A 42 -4.84 15.03 13.54
CA ALA A 42 -4.74 14.98 15.00
C ALA A 42 -5.65 16.00 15.67
N TRP A 43 -5.66 17.24 15.19
CA TRP A 43 -6.52 18.28 15.76
C TRP A 43 -7.99 17.92 15.68
N PHE A 44 -8.46 17.41 14.52
CA PHE A 44 -9.84 16.98 14.39
C PHE A 44 -10.21 15.80 15.32
N GLU A 45 -9.32 14.80 15.43
CA GLU A 45 -9.52 13.66 16.34
C GLU A 45 -9.55 14.11 17.82
N ILE A 46 -8.75 15.13 18.19
CA ILE A 46 -8.76 15.76 19.51
C ILE A 46 -10.07 16.53 19.74
N LEU A 47 -10.58 17.26 18.77
CA LEU A 47 -11.86 17.98 18.92
C LEU A 47 -13.04 17.03 19.11
N HIS A 48 -13.02 15.90 18.45
CA HIS A 48 -14.01 14.82 18.53
C HIS A 48 -15.47 15.31 18.46
N PRO A 49 -15.86 16.08 17.42
CA PRO A 49 -17.08 16.88 17.45
C PRO A 49 -18.39 16.09 17.34
N PHE A 50 -18.34 14.82 16.96
CA PHE A 50 -19.53 14.00 16.74
C PHE A 50 -19.64 12.87 17.77
N GLU A 51 -20.87 12.40 18.02
CA GLU A 51 -21.11 11.23 18.86
C GLU A 51 -20.57 9.93 18.21
N ASP A 52 -20.62 9.84 16.86
CA ASP A 52 -20.05 8.74 16.07
C ASP A 52 -19.49 9.26 14.74
N GLY A 53 -18.53 8.54 14.20
CA GLY A 53 -17.98 8.81 12.88
C GLY A 53 -16.77 9.75 12.84
N ASN A 54 -16.26 10.22 13.99
CA ASN A 54 -15.09 11.12 14.03
C ASN A 54 -13.91 10.56 13.24
N GLY A 55 -13.53 9.32 13.48
CA GLY A 55 -12.40 8.70 12.74
C GLY A 55 -12.62 8.60 11.23
N ARG A 56 -13.89 8.46 10.75
CA ARG A 56 -14.20 8.49 9.31
C ARG A 56 -14.03 9.89 8.74
N VAL A 57 -14.55 10.89 9.43
CA VAL A 57 -14.43 12.30 9.02
C VAL A 57 -12.98 12.76 9.12
N GLY A 58 -12.28 12.43 10.22
CA GLY A 58 -10.86 12.77 10.40
C GLY A 58 -9.97 12.22 9.27
N ARG A 59 -10.18 10.96 8.86
CA ARG A 59 -9.48 10.39 7.70
C ARG A 59 -9.87 11.05 6.37
N ALA A 60 -11.13 11.44 6.19
CA ALA A 60 -11.54 12.18 5.00
C ALA A 60 -10.89 13.57 4.94
N LEU A 61 -10.79 14.28 6.07
CA LEU A 61 -10.08 15.56 6.16
C LEU A 61 -8.59 15.40 5.88
N LEU A 62 -7.95 14.35 6.40
CA LEU A 62 -6.58 13.99 6.05
C LEU A 62 -6.41 13.80 4.54
N ASP A 63 -7.30 13.00 3.94
CA ASP A 63 -7.27 12.74 2.50
C ASP A 63 -7.50 14.02 1.68
N MET A 64 -8.37 14.92 2.13
CA MET A 64 -8.57 16.22 1.50
C MET A 64 -7.33 17.12 1.58
N ALA A 65 -6.69 17.19 2.77
CA ALA A 65 -5.47 17.97 2.95
C ALA A 65 -4.35 17.49 2.02
N LEU A 66 -4.08 16.18 2.00
CA LEU A 66 -3.07 15.58 1.13
C LEU A 66 -3.39 15.79 -0.36
N ALA A 67 -4.64 15.61 -0.80
CA ALA A 67 -5.03 15.76 -2.20
C ALA A 67 -4.90 17.21 -2.69
N HIS A 68 -5.28 18.17 -1.85
CA HIS A 68 -5.18 19.60 -2.18
C HIS A 68 -3.72 19.99 -2.46
N ASP A 69 -2.82 19.51 -1.66
CA ASP A 69 -1.42 19.91 -1.68
C ASP A 69 -0.62 19.15 -2.76
N GLU A 70 -0.92 17.87 -3.01
CA GLU A 70 -0.32 17.10 -4.10
C GLU A 70 -0.81 17.55 -5.49
N ARG A 71 -1.85 18.40 -5.57
CA ARG A 71 -2.52 18.83 -6.83
C ARG A 71 -2.89 17.65 -7.74
N ARG A 72 -3.22 16.52 -7.15
CA ARG A 72 -3.59 15.28 -7.85
C ARG A 72 -4.98 14.84 -7.43
N SER A 73 -5.78 14.47 -8.40
CA SER A 73 -7.12 13.92 -8.18
C SER A 73 -7.12 12.47 -7.68
N THR A 74 -6.00 11.78 -7.83
CA THR A 74 -5.87 10.36 -7.44
C THR A 74 -4.53 10.13 -6.78
N ARG A 75 -4.56 9.61 -5.55
CA ARG A 75 -3.40 9.07 -4.85
C ARG A 75 -3.30 7.57 -5.03
N LEU A 76 -2.08 7.08 -5.13
CA LEU A 76 -1.81 5.65 -5.28
C LEU A 76 -1.66 4.94 -3.94
N TYR A 77 -1.61 5.67 -2.83
CA TYR A 77 -1.52 5.11 -1.47
C TYR A 77 -2.74 5.51 -0.63
N SER A 78 -3.04 4.70 0.39
CA SER A 78 -4.17 4.91 1.31
C SER A 78 -3.69 5.00 2.75
N MET A 79 -3.77 6.22 3.33
CA MET A 79 -3.49 6.42 4.74
C MET A 79 -4.53 5.74 5.63
N SER A 80 -5.80 5.69 5.19
CA SER A 80 -6.86 4.99 5.91
C SER A 80 -6.56 3.50 6.07
N ALA A 81 -6.13 2.83 5.00
CA ALA A 81 -5.72 1.42 5.06
C ALA A 81 -4.52 1.24 5.98
N ARG A 82 -3.52 2.13 5.87
CA ARG A 82 -2.31 2.07 6.69
C ARG A 82 -2.59 2.24 8.18
N PHE A 83 -3.46 3.17 8.57
CA PHE A 83 -3.87 3.36 9.96
C PHE A 83 -4.61 2.14 10.51
N MET A 84 -5.43 1.50 9.70
CA MET A 84 -6.15 0.29 10.11
C MET A 84 -5.22 -0.92 10.28
N ASP A 85 -4.18 -1.05 9.44
CA ASP A 85 -3.13 -2.06 9.59
C ASP A 85 -2.32 -1.90 10.89
N ARG A 86 -2.19 -0.66 11.37
CA ARG A 86 -1.43 -0.30 12.57
C ARG A 86 -2.32 0.30 13.64
N ARG A 87 -3.52 -0.25 13.79
CA ARG A 87 -4.59 0.33 14.59
C ARG A 87 -4.16 0.68 16.01
N ASP A 88 -3.50 -0.22 16.71
CA ASP A 88 -3.10 -0.01 18.12
C ASP A 88 -2.02 1.08 18.24
N GLU A 89 -1.06 1.10 17.30
CA GLU A 89 -0.03 2.14 17.24
C GLU A 89 -0.65 3.51 16.93
N TYR A 90 -1.61 3.54 16.01
CA TYR A 90 -2.35 4.75 15.63
C TYR A 90 -3.08 5.38 16.81
N TYR A 91 -3.89 4.60 17.54
CA TYR A 91 -4.58 5.11 18.71
C TYR A 91 -3.63 5.49 19.83
N GLY A 92 -2.58 4.71 20.06
CA GLY A 92 -1.55 5.04 21.04
C GLY A 92 -0.77 6.33 20.71
N ALA A 93 -0.57 6.64 19.42
CA ALA A 93 0.05 7.90 18.99
C ALA A 93 -0.87 9.10 19.24
N LEU A 94 -2.16 8.98 18.94
CA LEU A 94 -3.16 10.03 19.22
C LEU A 94 -3.34 10.25 20.73
N GLU A 95 -3.43 9.19 21.52
CA GLU A 95 -3.59 9.27 22.99
C GLU A 95 -2.43 10.02 23.66
N ARG A 96 -1.19 9.75 23.23
CA ARG A 96 -0.03 10.48 23.74
C ARG A 96 -0.07 11.98 23.41
N THR A 97 -0.62 12.33 22.26
CA THR A 97 -0.75 13.74 21.83
C THR A 97 -1.86 14.48 22.59
N SER A 98 -2.96 13.80 22.91
CA SER A 98 -4.10 14.40 23.62
C SER A 98 -3.90 14.49 25.14
N GLY A 99 -3.07 13.63 25.71
CA GLY A 99 -2.85 13.55 27.17
C GLY A 99 -1.63 14.32 27.71
N GLY A 100 -0.90 15.06 26.87
CA GLY A 100 0.38 15.69 27.21
C GLY A 100 0.41 17.22 27.14
N GLU A 101 1.63 17.78 27.08
CA GLU A 101 1.91 19.22 27.06
C GLU A 101 1.75 19.86 25.65
N LEU A 102 0.78 19.45 24.84
CA LEU A 102 0.56 19.91 23.46
C LEU A 102 1.76 19.66 22.51
N ASP A 103 2.66 18.75 22.87
CA ASP A 103 3.74 18.31 21.97
C ASP A 103 3.19 17.33 20.92
N VAL A 104 3.03 17.81 19.71
CA VAL A 104 2.57 17.02 18.57
C VAL A 104 3.70 16.29 17.84
N THR A 105 4.95 16.49 18.24
CA THR A 105 6.14 15.91 17.58
C THR A 105 6.10 14.38 17.51
N PRO A 106 5.73 13.63 18.59
CA PRO A 106 5.65 12.19 18.53
C PRO A 106 4.59 11.66 17.54
N TRP A 107 3.47 12.39 17.44
CA TRP A 107 2.43 12.09 16.45
C TRP A 107 2.93 12.32 15.01
N LEU A 108 3.51 13.49 14.76
CA LEU A 108 4.01 13.85 13.42
C LEU A 108 5.12 12.91 12.97
N ALA A 109 6.04 12.53 13.85
CA ALA A 109 7.08 11.56 13.55
C ALA A 109 6.47 10.21 13.12
N TRP A 110 5.55 9.66 13.93
CA TRP A 110 4.85 8.43 13.61
C TRP A 110 4.06 8.55 12.31
N PHE A 111 3.33 9.65 12.11
CA PHE A 111 2.54 9.91 10.91
C PHE A 111 3.40 9.91 9.64
N LEU A 112 4.55 10.59 9.65
CA LEU A 112 5.48 10.64 8.51
C LEU A 112 6.05 9.26 8.18
N GLU A 113 6.38 8.44 9.18
CA GLU A 113 6.77 7.04 8.99
C GLU A 113 5.66 6.24 8.29
N GLN A 114 4.38 6.48 8.66
CA GLN A 114 3.27 5.79 8.00
C GLN A 114 3.06 6.27 6.56
N VAL A 115 3.26 7.56 6.26
CA VAL A 115 3.22 8.10 4.89
C VAL A 115 4.31 7.44 4.03
N GLU A 116 5.53 7.37 4.54
CA GLU A 116 6.65 6.73 3.84
C GLU A 116 6.34 5.25 3.57
N ALA A 117 5.87 4.51 4.56
CA ALA A 117 5.54 3.10 4.42
C ALA A 117 4.38 2.86 3.43
N ALA A 118 3.34 3.71 3.46
CA ALA A 118 2.22 3.65 2.51
C ALA A 118 2.67 3.92 1.07
N THR A 119 3.53 4.91 0.88
CA THR A 119 4.10 5.27 -0.43
C THR A 119 4.95 4.14 -1.00
N ARG A 120 5.87 3.58 -0.20
CA ARG A 120 6.72 2.44 -0.60
C ARG A 120 5.88 1.20 -0.98
N SER A 121 4.84 0.91 -0.21
CA SER A 121 3.92 -0.20 -0.52
C SER A 121 3.23 0.01 -1.86
N SER A 122 2.79 1.22 -2.15
CA SER A 122 2.12 1.56 -3.41
C SER A 122 3.06 1.52 -4.61
N GLU A 123 4.30 1.99 -4.46
CA GLU A 123 5.32 1.85 -5.51
C GLU A 123 5.55 0.39 -5.87
N SER A 124 5.61 -0.49 -4.87
CA SER A 124 5.76 -1.93 -5.09
C SER A 124 4.59 -2.51 -5.90
N ILE A 125 3.34 -2.15 -5.55
CA ILE A 125 2.13 -2.58 -6.26
C ILE A 125 2.13 -2.07 -7.70
N VAL A 126 2.42 -0.78 -7.90
CA VAL A 126 2.49 -0.16 -9.24
C VAL A 126 3.55 -0.86 -10.10
N ASN A 127 4.73 -1.09 -9.53
CA ASN A 127 5.81 -1.77 -10.24
C ASN A 127 5.41 -3.21 -10.63
N ALA A 128 4.75 -3.95 -9.75
CA ALA A 128 4.26 -5.29 -10.07
C ALA A 128 3.23 -5.27 -11.22
N VAL A 129 2.28 -4.33 -11.20
CA VAL A 129 1.30 -4.14 -12.28
C VAL A 129 1.98 -3.77 -13.60
N LEU A 130 2.93 -2.85 -13.57
CA LEU A 130 3.69 -2.45 -14.76
C LEU A 130 4.54 -3.60 -15.32
N GLN A 131 5.20 -4.37 -14.46
CA GLN A 131 5.96 -5.55 -14.88
C GLN A 131 5.05 -6.59 -15.55
N LYS A 132 3.88 -6.86 -14.95
CA LYS A 132 2.89 -7.76 -15.53
C LYS A 132 2.38 -7.26 -16.89
N ALA A 133 2.06 -5.97 -17.01
CA ALA A 133 1.62 -5.38 -18.26
C ALA A 133 2.70 -5.45 -19.35
N ARG A 134 3.96 -5.10 -19.02
CA ARG A 134 5.11 -5.17 -19.93
C ARG A 134 5.39 -6.60 -20.37
N PHE A 135 5.28 -7.57 -19.47
CA PHE A 135 5.44 -8.99 -19.80
C PHE A 135 4.40 -9.42 -20.85
N TRP A 136 3.11 -9.13 -20.62
CA TRP A 136 2.07 -9.49 -21.56
C TRP A 136 2.10 -8.74 -22.87
N MET A 137 2.51 -7.48 -22.88
CA MET A 137 2.76 -6.74 -24.13
C MET A 137 3.84 -7.43 -24.99
N ARG A 138 4.94 -7.87 -24.37
CA ARG A 138 6.02 -8.57 -25.07
C ARG A 138 5.60 -9.92 -25.64
N HIS A 139 4.76 -10.63 -24.90
CA HIS A 139 4.31 -11.98 -25.28
C HIS A 139 2.92 -12.00 -25.90
N SER A 140 2.39 -10.84 -26.36
CA SER A 140 1.05 -10.71 -26.95
C SER A 140 0.82 -11.59 -28.18
N GLN A 141 1.86 -11.89 -28.95
CA GLN A 141 1.81 -12.75 -30.13
C GLN A 141 2.17 -14.22 -29.83
N SER A 142 2.43 -14.57 -28.58
CA SER A 142 2.80 -15.93 -28.20
C SER A 142 1.57 -16.81 -28.08
N GLU A 143 1.48 -17.87 -28.86
CA GLU A 143 0.45 -18.89 -28.70
C GLU A 143 0.72 -19.70 -27.42
N LEU A 144 0.00 -19.36 -26.34
CA LEU A 144 0.12 -20.00 -25.04
C LEU A 144 -1.13 -20.85 -24.75
N LYS A 145 -0.90 -22.05 -24.21
CA LYS A 145 -1.99 -22.90 -23.73
C LYS A 145 -2.56 -22.33 -22.43
N GLU A 146 -3.82 -22.59 -22.14
CA GLU A 146 -4.52 -22.11 -20.95
C GLU A 146 -3.73 -22.41 -19.65
N ARG A 147 -3.20 -23.64 -19.50
CA ARG A 147 -2.41 -24.00 -18.34
C ARG A 147 -1.05 -23.27 -18.25
N GLN A 148 -0.47 -22.88 -19.39
CA GLN A 148 0.73 -22.03 -19.42
C GLN A 148 0.41 -20.61 -18.97
N LEU A 149 -0.71 -20.05 -19.44
CA LEU A 149 -1.25 -18.77 -18.99
C LEU A 149 -1.52 -18.76 -17.48
N THR A 150 -2.14 -19.84 -16.96
CA THR A 150 -2.40 -20.00 -15.52
C THR A 150 -1.10 -19.95 -14.71
N ALA A 151 -0.07 -20.67 -15.16
CA ALA A 151 1.21 -20.71 -14.45
C ALA A 151 1.92 -19.36 -14.51
N LEU A 152 1.99 -18.71 -15.68
CA LEU A 152 2.61 -17.40 -15.84
C LEU A 152 1.87 -16.33 -15.04
N ASN A 153 0.53 -16.28 -15.07
CA ASN A 153 -0.23 -15.35 -14.26
C ASN A 153 0.03 -15.55 -12.78
N ARG A 154 0.09 -16.81 -12.31
CA ARG A 154 0.38 -17.09 -10.91
C ARG A 154 1.78 -16.63 -10.48
N MET A 155 2.77 -16.70 -11.38
CA MET A 155 4.10 -16.18 -11.13
C MET A 155 4.14 -14.65 -11.11
N LEU A 156 3.40 -14.01 -12.03
CA LEU A 156 3.29 -12.55 -12.14
C LEU A 156 2.48 -11.92 -11.00
N ASP A 157 1.54 -12.67 -10.40
CA ASP A 157 0.72 -12.22 -9.26
C ASP A 157 1.37 -12.54 -7.91
N ALA A 158 2.50 -13.25 -7.89
CA ALA A 158 3.25 -13.48 -6.67
C ALA A 158 3.81 -12.15 -6.15
N GLU A 159 3.76 -11.97 -4.82
CA GLU A 159 4.25 -10.77 -4.15
C GLU A 159 5.72 -10.45 -4.49
N PRO A 160 6.19 -9.21 -4.24
CA PRO A 160 7.58 -8.84 -4.44
C PRO A 160 8.54 -9.84 -3.77
N GLY A 161 9.29 -10.58 -4.56
CA GLY A 161 10.11 -11.72 -4.14
C GLY A 161 9.85 -12.97 -4.96
N GLY A 162 8.85 -12.94 -5.84
CA GLY A 162 8.57 -13.99 -6.81
C GLY A 162 7.90 -15.24 -6.21
N PHE A 163 7.76 -16.24 -7.02
CA PHE A 163 7.24 -17.54 -6.62
C PHE A 163 8.26 -18.22 -5.71
N ALA A 164 7.99 -18.31 -4.41
CA ALA A 164 8.96 -18.76 -3.39
C ALA A 164 9.75 -20.00 -3.84
N GLY A 165 11.08 -19.83 -4.04
CA GLY A 165 12.00 -20.85 -4.55
C GLY A 165 11.80 -21.22 -6.02
N GLY A 166 11.22 -20.33 -6.85
CA GLY A 166 10.99 -20.50 -8.28
C GLY A 166 9.93 -21.56 -8.63
N LEU A 167 9.55 -21.63 -9.90
CA LEU A 167 8.64 -22.64 -10.41
C LEU A 167 9.41 -23.91 -10.77
N THR A 168 9.09 -25.03 -10.15
CA THR A 168 9.66 -26.35 -10.48
C THR A 168 8.68 -27.16 -11.31
N ASN A 169 9.14 -28.22 -11.98
CA ASN A 169 8.27 -29.17 -12.68
C ASN A 169 7.13 -29.69 -11.79
N ARG A 170 7.43 -30.06 -10.53
CA ARG A 170 6.46 -30.52 -9.55
C ARG A 170 5.41 -29.42 -9.22
N LYS A 171 5.86 -28.19 -8.99
CA LYS A 171 4.95 -27.08 -8.70
C LYS A 171 4.05 -26.76 -9.90
N TYR A 172 4.60 -26.77 -11.12
CA TYR A 172 3.83 -26.58 -12.34
C TYR A 172 2.77 -27.70 -12.51
N ALA A 173 3.18 -28.95 -12.37
CA ALA A 173 2.26 -30.11 -12.47
C ALA A 173 1.11 -30.00 -11.47
N ASN A 174 1.41 -29.66 -10.20
CA ASN A 174 0.40 -29.48 -9.15
C ASN A 174 -0.56 -28.32 -9.46
N LEU A 175 -0.01 -27.16 -9.89
CA LEU A 175 -0.78 -25.97 -10.20
C LEU A 175 -1.73 -26.16 -11.37
N THR A 176 -1.27 -26.90 -12.40
CA THR A 176 -2.00 -27.06 -13.67
C THR A 176 -2.71 -28.41 -13.79
N LYS A 177 -2.61 -29.26 -12.77
CA LYS A 177 -3.13 -30.64 -12.76
C LYS A 177 -2.62 -31.47 -13.97
N ALA A 178 -1.42 -31.17 -14.44
CA ALA A 178 -0.79 -31.87 -15.57
C ALA A 178 0.10 -33.02 -15.10
N SER A 179 0.34 -34.01 -15.97
CA SER A 179 1.35 -35.03 -15.68
C SER A 179 2.76 -34.43 -15.64
N PRO A 180 3.72 -35.04 -14.91
CA PRO A 180 5.10 -34.54 -14.86
C PRO A 180 5.76 -34.42 -16.26
N ALA A 181 5.46 -35.33 -17.18
CA ALA A 181 5.95 -35.29 -18.54
C ALA A 181 5.35 -34.12 -19.36
N THR A 182 4.06 -33.81 -19.13
CA THR A 182 3.39 -32.67 -19.74
C THR A 182 3.92 -31.34 -19.17
N ALA A 183 4.13 -31.28 -17.86
CA ALA A 183 4.71 -30.13 -17.19
C ALA A 183 6.12 -29.82 -17.75
N GLN A 184 6.95 -30.83 -17.92
CA GLN A 184 8.28 -30.65 -18.49
C GLN A 184 8.24 -30.09 -19.92
N ARG A 185 7.35 -30.62 -20.79
CA ARG A 185 7.19 -30.11 -22.17
C ARG A 185 6.67 -28.68 -22.20
N ASP A 186 5.72 -28.34 -21.32
CA ASP A 186 5.17 -26.99 -21.26
C ASP A 186 6.21 -25.97 -20.75
N LEU A 187 6.98 -26.34 -19.74
CA LEU A 187 8.06 -25.49 -19.21
C LEU A 187 9.17 -25.28 -20.25
N ALA A 188 9.59 -26.34 -20.97
CA ALA A 188 10.55 -26.22 -22.06
C ALA A 188 10.03 -25.31 -23.19
N ALA A 189 8.73 -25.42 -23.53
CA ALA A 189 8.10 -24.53 -24.51
C ALA A 189 8.08 -23.07 -24.04
N LEU A 190 7.81 -22.80 -22.76
CA LEU A 190 7.85 -21.46 -22.18
C LEU A 190 9.25 -20.85 -22.18
N VAL A 191 10.28 -21.65 -21.95
CA VAL A 191 11.69 -21.23 -22.09
C VAL A 191 12.00 -20.90 -23.55
N GLY A 192 11.61 -21.77 -24.49
CA GLY A 192 11.80 -21.54 -25.93
C GLY A 192 11.10 -20.27 -26.45
N LYS A 193 9.95 -19.89 -25.84
CA LYS A 193 9.21 -18.66 -26.14
C LYS A 193 9.76 -17.42 -25.40
N GLY A 194 10.80 -17.58 -24.59
CA GLY A 194 11.39 -16.49 -23.83
C GLY A 194 10.53 -15.97 -22.67
N CYS A 195 9.48 -16.72 -22.28
CA CYS A 195 8.66 -16.37 -21.12
C CYS A 195 9.35 -16.70 -19.80
N LEU A 196 10.13 -17.80 -19.78
CA LEU A 196 10.86 -18.29 -18.61
C LEU A 196 12.35 -18.44 -18.93
N GLU A 197 13.16 -18.40 -17.89
CA GLU A 197 14.55 -18.81 -17.90
C GLU A 197 14.79 -19.95 -16.91
N VAL A 198 15.83 -20.74 -17.18
CA VAL A 198 16.21 -21.89 -16.32
C VAL A 198 17.28 -21.46 -15.35
N ILE A 199 17.06 -21.65 -14.07
CA ILE A 199 18.00 -21.37 -13.00
C ILE A 199 18.42 -22.69 -12.32
N GLY A 200 19.73 -22.86 -12.14
CA GLY A 200 20.30 -24.05 -11.53
C GLY A 200 20.47 -25.23 -12.48
N SER A 201 20.88 -26.37 -11.95
CA SER A 201 21.13 -27.60 -12.70
C SER A 201 20.73 -28.84 -11.92
N GLY A 202 20.51 -29.96 -12.60
CA GLY A 202 20.17 -31.25 -12.00
C GLY A 202 18.91 -31.17 -11.12
N ARG A 203 19.05 -31.55 -9.84
CA ARG A 203 17.93 -31.58 -8.88
C ARG A 203 17.48 -30.19 -8.41
N SER A 204 18.30 -29.15 -8.61
CA SER A 204 18.02 -27.76 -8.22
C SER A 204 17.40 -26.91 -9.35
N VAL A 205 17.05 -27.52 -10.47
CA VAL A 205 16.42 -26.81 -11.61
C VAL A 205 15.11 -26.17 -11.19
N ARG A 206 15.01 -24.85 -11.41
CA ARG A 206 13.80 -24.07 -11.28
C ARG A 206 13.67 -23.10 -12.46
N TYR A 207 12.50 -22.58 -12.66
CA TYR A 207 12.15 -21.66 -13.71
C TYR A 207 11.72 -20.34 -13.10
N GLU A 208 12.20 -19.23 -13.64
CA GLU A 208 11.87 -17.88 -13.25
C GLU A 208 11.35 -17.10 -14.45
N LEU A 209 10.58 -16.04 -14.22
CA LEU A 209 10.15 -15.17 -15.32
C LEU A 209 11.38 -14.50 -15.94
N LYS A 210 11.49 -14.58 -17.26
CA LYS A 210 12.58 -13.90 -17.94
C LYS A 210 12.34 -12.39 -17.89
N THR A 211 13.11 -11.70 -17.05
CA THR A 211 13.14 -10.24 -17.02
C THR A 211 13.89 -9.73 -18.27
N PRO A 212 13.53 -8.55 -18.81
CA PRO A 212 14.36 -7.90 -19.81
C PRO A 212 15.73 -7.60 -19.23
N ASP A 213 16.79 -7.78 -19.99
CA ASP A 213 18.05 -7.13 -19.69
C ASP A 213 17.77 -5.62 -19.58
N GLU A 214 18.02 -5.05 -18.41
CA GLU A 214 18.01 -3.59 -18.21
C GLU A 214 19.14 -3.01 -19.08
N ARG A 215 18.76 -2.46 -20.25
CA ARG A 215 19.65 -1.64 -21.08
C ARG A 215 19.31 -0.18 -20.84
#